data_7f84fc741d8dda3003ec16bc9b6dea1b
#
_entry.id   7f84fc741d8dda3003ec16bc9b6dea1b
#
_cell.length_a   1.000
_cell.length_b   1.000
_cell.length_c   1.000
_cell.angle_alpha   90.00
_cell.angle_beta   90.00
_cell.angle_gamma   90.00
#
_symmetry.space_group_name_H-M   'P 1'
#
loop_
_entity.id
_entity.type
_entity.pdbx_description
1 polymer ?
#
loop_
_entity_poly.entity_id
_entity_poly.type
_entity_poly.pdbx_seq_one_letter_code
_entity_poly.pdbx_strand_id
1 'polypeptide(L)'
;MYKEGFSIITVTNRCYCIENMINNFLRQNFIDKELIIVINNDKLNIDDIYIYAAKDINISVYKLPEVTTLGACLNFAIEKSSYDTIAKFDDDDYYGPHYLNEAKQAFLQNRCHIVGKQTIYYYLEGHKKLILKKNGTENDYAKSLMGSTLCFKREVFDKVKFKDISIREDYNFNKDCIKNGYKLYSTSKYNHLVFKHADINKHTFKSNIDLLLSRCTEIKSNIKYNDCLDIINKS
;
A
#
# COMPACT_ATOMS: atom_id res chain seq x y z
N MET A 1 6.79 24.68 1.94
CA MET A 1 5.37 24.31 1.62
C MET A 1 5.46 23.11 0.70
N TYR A 2 4.74 22.01 1.01
CA TYR A 2 4.72 20.83 0.18
C TYR A 2 3.93 21.08 -1.10
N LYS A 3 4.29 20.37 -2.18
CA LYS A 3 3.56 20.44 -3.45
C LYS A 3 2.24 19.65 -3.35
N GLU A 4 1.21 20.05 -4.06
CA GLU A 4 0.00 19.26 -4.20
C GLU A 4 0.28 18.00 -5.04
N GLY A 5 -0.08 16.83 -4.54
CA GLY A 5 0.15 15.57 -5.24
C GLY A 5 0.37 14.39 -4.29
N PHE A 6 0.91 13.30 -4.81
CA PHE A 6 1.15 12.08 -4.04
C PHE A 6 2.62 11.68 -4.00
N SER A 7 3.14 11.49 -2.79
CA SER A 7 4.37 10.73 -2.58
C SER A 7 4.01 9.29 -2.27
N ILE A 8 4.23 8.40 -3.23
CA ILE A 8 4.10 6.95 -3.01
C ILE A 8 5.36 6.51 -2.27
N ILE A 9 5.18 5.87 -1.11
CA ILE A 9 6.24 5.29 -0.32
C ILE A 9 6.14 3.77 -0.32
N THR A 10 7.23 3.09 -0.52
CA THR A 10 7.30 1.62 -0.47
C THR A 10 8.60 1.17 0.17
N VAL A 11 8.52 0.11 0.96
CA VAL A 11 9.68 -0.48 1.66
C VAL A 11 9.79 -1.93 1.22
N THR A 12 11.00 -2.37 0.91
CA THR A 12 11.24 -3.77 0.54
C THR A 12 12.58 -4.28 1.04
N ASN A 13 12.62 -5.55 1.38
CA ASN A 13 13.85 -6.33 1.57
C ASN A 13 14.00 -7.44 0.50
N ARG A 14 13.19 -7.37 -0.58
CA ARG A 14 13.01 -8.41 -1.60
C ARG A 14 13.30 -7.86 -2.99
N CYS A 15 14.37 -8.30 -3.64
CA CYS A 15 14.74 -7.83 -4.98
C CYS A 15 13.68 -8.14 -6.06
N TYR A 16 12.98 -9.27 -5.93
CA TYR A 16 11.97 -9.68 -6.91
C TYR A 16 10.68 -8.84 -6.88
N CYS A 17 10.50 -7.98 -5.88
CA CYS A 17 9.35 -7.07 -5.80
C CYS A 17 9.60 -5.72 -6.50
N ILE A 18 10.83 -5.39 -6.87
CA ILE A 18 11.20 -4.06 -7.40
C ILE A 18 10.43 -3.72 -8.67
N GLU A 19 10.33 -4.67 -9.60
CA GLU A 19 9.58 -4.45 -10.83
C GLU A 19 8.10 -4.19 -10.56
N ASN A 20 7.48 -4.90 -9.61
CA ASN A 20 6.09 -4.69 -9.22
C ASN A 20 5.86 -3.28 -8.64
N MET A 21 6.76 -2.81 -7.75
CA MET A 21 6.67 -1.47 -7.15
C MET A 21 6.72 -0.38 -8.22
N ILE A 22 7.68 -0.48 -9.16
CA ILE A 22 7.83 0.49 -10.24
C ILE A 22 6.62 0.45 -11.18
N ASN A 23 6.15 -0.74 -11.56
CA ASN A 23 4.97 -0.89 -12.40
C ASN A 23 3.70 -0.36 -11.72
N ASN A 24 3.56 -0.51 -10.41
CA ASN A 24 2.47 0.10 -9.64
C ASN A 24 2.50 1.63 -9.69
N PHE A 25 3.69 2.24 -9.61
CA PHE A 25 3.86 3.69 -9.75
C PHE A 25 3.57 4.17 -11.18
N LEU A 26 4.19 3.55 -12.19
CA LEU A 26 4.06 3.97 -13.60
C LEU A 26 2.62 3.85 -14.11
N ARG A 27 1.88 2.85 -13.64
CA ARG A 27 0.48 2.59 -14.02
C ARG A 27 -0.50 3.62 -13.48
N GLN A 28 -0.17 4.39 -12.42
CA GLN A 28 -1.09 5.37 -11.86
C GLN A 28 -1.42 6.48 -12.85
N ASN A 29 -2.70 6.66 -13.19
CA ASN A 29 -3.23 7.76 -13.99
C ASN A 29 -3.32 9.04 -13.16
N PHE A 30 -2.23 9.45 -12.54
CA PHE A 30 -2.09 10.65 -11.75
C PHE A 30 -0.77 11.31 -12.10
N ILE A 31 -0.76 12.63 -12.38
CA ILE A 31 0.41 13.32 -12.94
C ILE A 31 1.40 13.69 -11.83
N ASP A 32 0.92 14.43 -10.83
CA ASP A 32 1.75 14.99 -9.76
C ASP A 32 2.06 13.92 -8.69
N LYS A 33 3.00 13.03 -9.01
CA LYS A 33 3.39 11.92 -8.16
C LYS A 33 4.89 11.68 -8.16
N GLU A 34 5.41 11.11 -7.10
CA GLU A 34 6.75 10.56 -6.98
C GLU A 34 6.72 9.19 -6.31
N LEU A 35 7.78 8.42 -6.45
CA LEU A 35 7.99 7.14 -5.79
C LEU A 35 9.25 7.19 -4.94
N ILE A 36 9.11 6.91 -3.65
CA ILE A 36 10.21 6.76 -2.71
C ILE A 36 10.33 5.27 -2.35
N ILE A 37 11.40 4.63 -2.79
CA ILE A 37 11.71 3.24 -2.48
C ILE A 37 12.74 3.21 -1.36
N VAL A 38 12.44 2.50 -0.27
CA VAL A 38 13.41 2.21 0.79
C VAL A 38 13.71 0.72 0.80
N ILE A 39 15.00 0.39 0.65
CA ILE A 39 15.52 -0.97 0.71
C ILE A 39 16.15 -1.18 2.07
N ASN A 40 15.65 -2.15 2.83
CA ASN A 40 16.24 -2.53 4.12
C ASN A 40 16.79 -3.97 4.07
N ASN A 41 17.76 -4.17 3.19
CA ASN A 41 18.47 -5.43 3.04
C ASN A 41 19.94 -5.16 2.69
N ASP A 42 20.84 -5.60 3.56
CA ASP A 42 22.29 -5.32 3.42
C ASP A 42 22.91 -6.03 2.20
N LYS A 43 22.31 -7.13 1.75
CA LYS A 43 22.79 -7.95 0.63
C LYS A 43 22.40 -7.41 -0.75
N LEU A 44 21.38 -6.54 -0.82
CA LEU A 44 20.95 -5.98 -2.09
C LEU A 44 21.86 -4.83 -2.50
N ASN A 45 22.33 -4.86 -3.74
CA ASN A 45 23.06 -3.73 -4.32
C ASN A 45 22.06 -2.69 -4.81
N ILE A 46 22.19 -1.45 -4.36
CA ILE A 46 21.33 -0.34 -4.76
C ILE A 46 21.50 0.01 -6.25
N ASP A 47 22.69 -0.19 -6.82
CA ASP A 47 22.98 0.11 -8.22
C ASP A 47 22.14 -0.75 -9.17
N ASP A 48 21.91 -2.03 -8.81
CA ASP A 48 21.05 -2.93 -9.59
C ASP A 48 19.60 -2.42 -9.65
N ILE A 49 19.19 -1.64 -8.67
CA ILE A 49 17.84 -1.09 -8.54
C ILE A 49 17.71 0.24 -9.26
N TYR A 50 18.77 1.04 -9.29
CA TYR A 50 18.79 2.29 -10.07
C TYR A 50 18.55 2.05 -11.57
N ILE A 51 18.92 0.91 -12.11
CA ILE A 51 18.62 0.52 -13.50
C ILE A 51 17.11 0.51 -13.76
N TYR A 52 16.32 0.03 -12.77
CA TYR A 52 14.87 0.04 -12.86
C TYR A 52 14.27 1.41 -12.53
N ALA A 53 14.86 2.14 -11.59
CA ALA A 53 14.41 3.47 -11.19
C ALA A 53 14.68 4.53 -12.27
N ALA A 54 15.67 4.35 -13.12
CA ALA A 54 15.96 5.23 -14.24
C ALA A 54 14.82 5.34 -15.29
N LYS A 55 13.75 4.54 -15.15
CA LYS A 55 12.56 4.63 -16.00
C LYS A 55 11.77 5.94 -15.81
N ASP A 56 11.90 6.60 -14.66
CA ASP A 56 11.23 7.88 -14.39
C ASP A 56 12.06 8.72 -13.42
N ILE A 57 12.23 10.01 -13.70
CA ILE A 57 12.99 10.96 -12.88
C ILE A 57 12.36 11.19 -11.49
N ASN A 58 11.07 10.88 -11.33
CA ASN A 58 10.37 11.01 -10.07
C ASN A 58 10.50 9.78 -9.16
N ILE A 59 11.39 8.84 -9.48
CA ILE A 59 11.69 7.67 -8.63
C ILE A 59 12.98 7.91 -7.87
N SER A 60 12.91 7.84 -6.55
CA SER A 60 14.07 7.92 -5.65
C SER A 60 14.24 6.62 -4.88
N VAL A 61 15.48 6.16 -4.75
CA VAL A 61 15.83 4.92 -4.05
C VAL A 61 16.77 5.22 -2.91
N TYR A 62 16.49 4.68 -1.74
CA TYR A 62 17.30 4.79 -0.54
C TYR A 62 17.57 3.41 0.03
N LYS A 63 18.73 3.23 0.68
CA LYS A 63 19.07 2.02 1.40
C LYS A 63 19.24 2.32 2.88
N LEU A 64 18.61 1.50 3.72
CA LEU A 64 18.79 1.50 5.17
C LEU A 64 19.31 0.12 5.62
N PRO A 65 19.99 0.04 6.77
CA PRO A 65 20.44 -1.23 7.33
C PRO A 65 19.30 -2.23 7.51
N GLU A 66 19.55 -3.52 7.32
CA GLU A 66 18.55 -4.60 7.43
C GLU A 66 17.88 -4.65 8.83
N VAL A 67 18.60 -4.20 9.87
CA VAL A 67 18.06 -4.13 11.23
C VAL A 67 17.00 -3.03 11.43
N THR A 68 16.87 -2.09 10.48
CA THR A 68 15.88 -1.01 10.56
C THR A 68 14.47 -1.59 10.44
N THR A 69 13.60 -1.25 11.36
CA THR A 69 12.22 -1.76 11.35
C THR A 69 11.42 -1.18 10.18
N LEU A 70 10.33 -1.86 9.80
CA LEU A 70 9.42 -1.38 8.76
C LEU A 70 8.86 0.02 9.08
N GLY A 71 8.45 0.24 10.34
CA GLY A 71 7.93 1.55 10.76
C GLY A 71 8.96 2.68 10.66
N ALA A 72 10.22 2.41 11.03
CA ALA A 72 11.31 3.38 10.88
C ALA A 72 11.62 3.65 9.40
N CYS A 73 11.61 2.63 8.54
CA CYS A 73 11.77 2.78 7.09
C CYS A 73 10.65 3.61 6.47
N LEU A 74 9.39 3.40 6.88
CA LEU A 74 8.25 4.19 6.42
C LEU A 74 8.37 5.66 6.84
N ASN A 75 8.75 5.92 8.10
CA ASN A 75 8.96 7.28 8.58
C ASN A 75 10.06 7.98 7.77
N PHE A 76 11.19 7.31 7.53
CA PHE A 76 12.27 7.83 6.69
C PHE A 76 11.77 8.16 5.27
N ALA A 77 10.99 7.27 4.64
CA ALA A 77 10.43 7.52 3.30
C ALA A 77 9.54 8.76 3.27
N ILE A 78 8.71 8.96 4.31
CA ILE A 78 7.86 10.15 4.44
C ILE A 78 8.70 11.43 4.59
N GLU A 79 9.80 11.39 5.36
CA GLU A 79 10.71 12.53 5.51
C GLU A 79 11.40 12.92 4.20
N LYS A 80 11.62 11.96 3.29
CA LYS A 80 12.21 12.19 1.95
C LYS A 80 11.20 12.65 0.90
N SER A 81 9.92 12.58 1.18
CA SER A 81 8.86 12.86 0.21
C SER A 81 8.54 14.36 0.10
N SER A 82 8.06 14.80 -1.08
CA SER A 82 7.91 16.20 -1.46
C SER A 82 6.46 16.67 -1.55
N TYR A 83 5.50 15.73 -1.68
CA TYR A 83 4.09 16.06 -1.86
C TYR A 83 3.32 16.10 -0.54
N ASP A 84 2.16 16.74 -0.56
CA ASP A 84 1.28 16.96 0.60
C ASP A 84 0.43 15.75 0.98
N THR A 85 0.40 14.74 0.13
CA THR A 85 -0.31 13.49 0.39
C THR A 85 0.62 12.29 0.25
N ILE A 86 0.60 11.42 1.24
CA ILE A 86 1.39 10.17 1.28
C ILE A 86 0.52 9.00 0.91
N ALA A 87 1.00 8.12 0.04
CA ALA A 87 0.36 6.84 -0.30
C ALA A 87 1.33 5.68 0.00
N LYS A 88 1.00 4.85 0.99
CA LYS A 88 1.77 3.65 1.32
C LYS A 88 1.38 2.51 0.39
N PHE A 89 2.32 2.05 -0.42
CA PHE A 89 2.18 0.87 -1.27
C PHE A 89 3.04 -0.26 -0.74
N ASP A 90 2.43 -1.44 -0.55
CA ASP A 90 3.20 -2.65 -0.22
C ASP A 90 3.86 -3.19 -1.49
N ASP A 91 5.04 -3.79 -1.35
CA ASP A 91 5.90 -4.15 -2.46
C ASP A 91 5.39 -5.33 -3.30
N ASP A 92 4.51 -6.19 -2.74
CA ASP A 92 3.95 -7.38 -3.37
C ASP A 92 2.46 -7.26 -3.78
N ASP A 93 1.78 -6.17 -3.41
CA ASP A 93 0.38 -5.94 -3.76
C ASP A 93 0.23 -5.28 -5.14
N TYR A 94 -0.99 -5.27 -5.67
CA TYR A 94 -1.36 -4.58 -6.91
C TYR A 94 -2.17 -3.32 -6.61
N TYR A 95 -1.80 -2.23 -7.30
CA TYR A 95 -2.52 -0.94 -7.28
C TYR A 95 -2.93 -0.57 -8.69
N GLY A 96 -4.25 -0.52 -8.93
CA GLY A 96 -4.84 -0.23 -10.24
C GLY A 96 -4.63 1.22 -10.69
N PRO A 97 -4.86 1.51 -11.98
CA PRO A 97 -4.55 2.82 -12.59
C PRO A 97 -5.25 4.00 -11.92
N HIS A 98 -6.41 3.79 -11.33
CA HIS A 98 -7.24 4.84 -10.73
C HIS A 98 -7.14 4.91 -9.19
N TYR A 99 -6.22 4.16 -8.58
CA TYR A 99 -6.10 4.10 -7.12
C TYR A 99 -5.85 5.47 -6.48
N LEU A 100 -4.91 6.25 -7.01
CA LEU A 100 -4.62 7.60 -6.50
C LEU A 100 -5.75 8.60 -6.81
N ASN A 101 -6.40 8.48 -7.98
CA ASN A 101 -7.55 9.31 -8.32
C ASN A 101 -8.72 9.08 -7.35
N GLU A 102 -9.01 7.82 -7.02
CA GLU A 102 -10.03 7.45 -6.04
C GLU A 102 -9.72 8.05 -4.66
N ALA A 103 -8.46 7.96 -4.22
CA ALA A 103 -8.03 8.56 -2.96
C ALA A 103 -8.17 10.10 -2.99
N LYS A 104 -7.77 10.78 -4.08
CA LYS A 104 -7.91 12.22 -4.24
C LYS A 104 -9.37 12.66 -4.17
N GLN A 105 -10.26 11.96 -4.87
CA GLN A 105 -11.69 12.26 -4.83
C GLN A 105 -12.28 12.08 -3.43
N ALA A 106 -11.87 11.04 -2.71
CA ALA A 106 -12.30 10.84 -1.33
C ALA A 106 -11.87 11.99 -0.42
N PHE A 107 -10.64 12.52 -0.55
CA PHE A 107 -10.17 13.69 0.20
C PHE A 107 -10.94 14.97 -0.14
N LEU A 108 -11.32 15.16 -1.41
CA LEU A 108 -12.06 16.35 -1.86
C LEU A 108 -13.53 16.33 -1.41
N GLN A 109 -14.16 15.16 -1.43
CA GLN A 109 -15.60 15.03 -1.17
C GLN A 109 -15.92 14.82 0.30
N ASN A 110 -14.96 14.37 1.10
CA ASN A 110 -15.16 14.00 2.49
C ASN A 110 -14.19 14.74 3.41
N ARG A 111 -14.66 15.11 4.59
CA ARG A 111 -13.81 15.72 5.63
C ARG A 111 -12.99 14.65 6.37
N CYS A 112 -12.08 13.97 5.62
CA CYS A 112 -11.21 12.93 6.15
C CYS A 112 -9.73 13.31 6.03
N HIS A 113 -8.89 12.65 6.82
CA HIS A 113 -7.44 12.88 6.87
C HIS A 113 -6.66 11.66 6.37
N ILE A 114 -7.27 10.49 6.46
CA ILE A 114 -6.73 9.22 6.01
C ILE A 114 -7.78 8.52 5.16
N VAL A 115 -7.36 8.01 4.01
CA VAL A 115 -8.17 7.25 3.06
C VAL A 115 -7.52 5.89 2.87
N GLY A 116 -8.31 4.87 2.66
CA GLY A 116 -7.86 3.51 2.36
C GLY A 116 -9.04 2.60 2.11
N LYS A 117 -8.87 1.31 2.37
CA LYS A 117 -9.92 0.31 2.12
C LYS A 117 -10.14 -0.60 3.33
N GLN A 118 -11.41 -0.96 3.59
CA GLN A 118 -11.76 -2.04 4.53
C GLN A 118 -12.21 -3.30 3.80
N THR A 119 -12.91 -3.15 2.69
CA THR A 119 -13.31 -4.25 1.82
C THR A 119 -12.24 -4.45 0.76
N ILE A 120 -11.65 -5.65 0.69
CA ILE A 120 -10.41 -5.90 -0.05
C ILE A 120 -10.49 -7.23 -0.77
N TYR A 121 -10.02 -7.24 -2.00
CA TYR A 121 -9.76 -8.45 -2.76
C TYR A 121 -8.41 -9.06 -2.39
N TYR A 122 -8.37 -10.39 -2.34
CA TYR A 122 -7.15 -11.19 -2.24
C TYR A 122 -7.09 -12.15 -3.41
N TYR A 123 -5.93 -12.24 -4.05
CA TYR A 123 -5.60 -13.34 -4.94
C TYR A 123 -4.75 -14.36 -4.19
N LEU A 124 -5.22 -15.60 -4.13
CA LEU A 124 -4.52 -16.72 -3.50
C LEU A 124 -3.84 -17.54 -4.60
N GLU A 125 -2.53 -17.32 -4.82
CA GLU A 125 -1.76 -17.94 -5.90
C GLU A 125 -1.84 -19.47 -5.84
N GLY A 126 -1.59 -20.08 -4.68
CA GLY A 126 -1.59 -21.53 -4.50
C GLY A 126 -2.96 -22.19 -4.69
N HIS A 127 -4.04 -21.42 -4.57
CA HIS A 127 -5.42 -21.91 -4.73
C HIS A 127 -6.05 -21.46 -6.04
N LYS A 128 -5.38 -20.58 -6.80
CA LYS A 128 -5.92 -19.91 -8.00
C LYS A 128 -7.32 -19.32 -7.76
N LYS A 129 -7.48 -18.63 -6.62
CA LYS A 129 -8.76 -18.07 -6.19
C LYS A 129 -8.68 -16.56 -6.00
N LEU A 130 -9.74 -15.90 -6.46
CA LEU A 130 -10.04 -14.51 -6.08
C LEU A 130 -11.10 -14.53 -4.97
N ILE A 131 -10.79 -13.96 -3.83
CA ILE A 131 -11.68 -13.85 -2.69
C ILE A 131 -11.85 -12.40 -2.25
N LEU A 132 -12.98 -12.08 -1.64
CA LEU A 132 -13.29 -10.76 -1.11
C LEU A 132 -13.48 -10.83 0.41
N LYS A 133 -12.75 -10.01 1.15
CA LYS A 133 -12.93 -9.85 2.59
C LYS A 133 -14.30 -9.23 2.86
N LYS A 134 -15.12 -9.92 3.65
CA LYS A 134 -16.43 -9.43 4.11
C LYS A 134 -16.29 -8.48 5.29
N ASN A 135 -17.40 -7.82 5.61
CA ASN A 135 -17.59 -7.00 6.81
C ASN A 135 -16.72 -5.72 6.88
N GLY A 136 -16.36 -5.15 5.74
CA GLY A 136 -15.82 -3.81 5.63
C GLY A 136 -16.86 -2.81 5.14
N THR A 137 -16.68 -1.54 5.47
CA THR A 137 -17.43 -0.45 4.85
C THR A 137 -16.80 -0.07 3.51
N GLU A 138 -17.61 0.41 2.58
CA GLU A 138 -17.17 1.05 1.34
C GLU A 138 -17.82 2.42 1.25
N ASN A 139 -17.07 3.42 0.79
CA ASN A 139 -17.52 4.81 0.61
C ASN A 139 -18.16 5.42 1.88
N ASP A 140 -17.52 5.16 3.03
CA ASP A 140 -17.98 5.66 4.33
C ASP A 140 -16.81 5.79 5.33
N TYR A 141 -17.08 6.48 6.43
CA TYR A 141 -16.11 6.60 7.52
C TYR A 141 -15.84 5.25 8.18
N ALA A 142 -14.59 5.03 8.54
CA ALA A 142 -14.10 3.74 9.04
C ALA A 142 -13.38 3.87 10.37
N LYS A 143 -13.38 2.79 11.17
CA LYS A 143 -12.61 2.70 12.43
C LYS A 143 -11.21 2.12 12.23
N SER A 144 -10.93 1.56 11.08
CA SER A 144 -9.61 1.05 10.69
C SER A 144 -9.56 0.87 9.19
N LEU A 145 -8.39 0.94 8.61
CA LEU A 145 -8.14 0.69 7.20
C LEU A 145 -7.06 -0.37 7.06
N MET A 146 -7.05 -1.08 5.94
CA MET A 146 -5.99 -2.05 5.67
C MET A 146 -4.66 -1.34 5.46
N GLY A 147 -3.59 -1.85 6.07
CA GLY A 147 -2.27 -1.23 6.09
C GLY A 147 -1.65 -1.03 4.71
N SER A 148 -1.91 -1.94 3.76
CA SER A 148 -1.45 -1.81 2.38
C SER A 148 -2.21 -0.76 1.57
N THR A 149 -3.25 -0.11 2.13
CA THR A 149 -4.10 0.82 1.39
C THR A 149 -4.08 2.25 1.91
N LEU A 150 -3.16 2.59 2.79
CA LEU A 150 -3.17 3.88 3.47
C LEU A 150 -2.72 5.01 2.54
N CYS A 151 -3.61 5.98 2.33
CA CYS A 151 -3.27 7.31 1.83
C CYS A 151 -3.62 8.32 2.92
N PHE A 152 -2.76 9.28 3.22
CA PHE A 152 -3.01 10.27 4.26
C PHE A 152 -2.38 11.63 3.95
N LYS A 153 -3.01 12.67 4.45
CA LYS A 153 -2.47 14.02 4.37
C LYS A 153 -1.21 14.12 5.22
N ARG A 154 -0.19 14.77 4.71
CA ARG A 154 1.10 14.91 5.40
C ARG A 154 0.97 15.52 6.80
N GLU A 155 0.03 16.43 7.04
CA GLU A 155 -0.25 17.00 8.35
C GLU A 155 -0.53 15.96 9.46
N VAL A 156 -0.97 14.76 9.07
CA VAL A 156 -1.14 13.63 9.99
C VAL A 156 0.21 13.23 10.58
N PHE A 157 1.25 13.22 9.74
CA PHE A 157 2.61 12.82 10.12
C PHE A 157 3.27 13.77 11.13
N ASP A 158 2.82 15.00 11.21
CA ASP A 158 3.31 15.97 12.21
C ASP A 158 2.98 15.53 13.64
N LYS A 159 1.88 14.78 13.83
CA LYS A 159 1.42 14.30 15.14
C LYS A 159 1.50 12.80 15.33
N VAL A 160 1.37 12.02 14.26
CA VAL A 160 1.33 10.55 14.32
C VAL A 160 2.35 9.97 13.36
N LYS A 161 3.31 9.24 13.91
CA LYS A 161 4.33 8.50 13.15
C LYS A 161 4.08 7.00 13.25
N PHE A 162 4.59 6.24 12.27
CA PHE A 162 4.66 4.80 12.41
C PHE A 162 5.55 4.44 13.61
N LYS A 163 5.12 3.48 14.43
CA LYS A 163 5.96 2.99 15.54
C LYS A 163 7.18 2.25 14.99
N ASP A 164 8.27 2.32 15.71
CA ASP A 164 9.54 1.65 15.39
C ASP A 164 9.42 0.13 15.64
N ILE A 165 8.58 -0.54 14.82
CA ILE A 165 8.31 -1.97 14.83
C ILE A 165 8.09 -2.47 13.40
N SER A 166 8.30 -3.79 13.16
CA SER A 166 8.12 -4.40 11.85
C SER A 166 6.79 -5.16 11.68
N ILE A 167 6.00 -5.29 12.74
CA ILE A 167 4.70 -5.97 12.70
C ILE A 167 3.68 -5.11 13.43
N ARG A 168 2.47 -4.91 12.82
CA ARG A 168 1.38 -4.07 13.33
C ARG A 168 1.70 -2.57 13.39
N GLU A 169 2.68 -2.11 12.63
CA GLU A 169 2.98 -0.67 12.50
C GLU A 169 1.77 0.09 11.95
N ASP A 170 1.07 -0.49 10.96
CA ASP A 170 -0.16 0.02 10.34
C ASP A 170 -1.36 0.02 11.29
N TYR A 171 -1.56 -1.05 12.06
CA TYR A 171 -2.60 -1.13 13.08
C TYR A 171 -2.43 -0.03 14.13
N ASN A 172 -1.20 0.14 14.63
CA ASN A 172 -0.90 1.18 15.61
C ASN A 172 -1.07 2.58 15.00
N PHE A 173 -0.66 2.79 13.75
CA PHE A 173 -0.85 4.06 13.03
C PHE A 173 -2.34 4.42 12.94
N ASN A 174 -3.20 3.51 12.47
CA ASN A 174 -4.65 3.71 12.44
C ASN A 174 -5.21 4.10 13.82
N LYS A 175 -4.82 3.37 14.87
CA LYS A 175 -5.28 3.59 16.24
C LYS A 175 -4.84 4.96 16.78
N ASP A 176 -3.58 5.32 16.55
CA ASP A 176 -3.02 6.58 17.01
C ASP A 176 -3.61 7.76 16.24
N CYS A 177 -3.92 7.61 14.95
CA CYS A 177 -4.65 8.60 14.16
C CYS A 177 -6.04 8.89 14.75
N ILE A 178 -6.82 7.84 15.05
CA ILE A 178 -8.15 8.01 15.66
C ILE A 178 -8.04 8.69 17.04
N LYS A 179 -7.07 8.28 17.85
CA LYS A 179 -6.83 8.88 19.18
C LYS A 179 -6.52 10.39 19.09
N ASN A 180 -5.87 10.81 17.98
CA ASN A 180 -5.58 12.22 17.71
C ASN A 180 -6.72 12.97 16.98
N GLY A 181 -7.90 12.36 16.85
CA GLY A 181 -9.09 12.99 16.28
C GLY A 181 -9.12 12.99 14.74
N TYR A 182 -8.22 12.27 14.08
CA TYR A 182 -8.22 12.14 12.63
C TYR A 182 -9.33 11.20 12.16
N LYS A 183 -9.98 11.56 11.04
CA LYS A 183 -11.06 10.79 10.45
C LYS A 183 -10.52 9.91 9.33
N LEU A 184 -10.85 8.63 9.40
CA LEU A 184 -10.53 7.62 8.40
C LEU A 184 -11.74 7.40 7.49
N TYR A 185 -11.50 7.25 6.19
CA TYR A 185 -12.53 7.00 5.18
C TYR A 185 -12.16 5.79 4.31
N SER A 186 -13.06 4.83 4.21
CA SER A 186 -12.90 3.67 3.34
C SER A 186 -13.50 3.95 1.97
N THR A 187 -12.71 3.85 0.92
CA THR A 187 -13.17 3.91 -0.46
C THR A 187 -13.77 2.59 -0.92
N SER A 188 -14.05 2.45 -2.21
CA SER A 188 -14.53 1.21 -2.80
C SER A 188 -13.50 0.08 -2.70
N LYS A 189 -13.92 -1.16 -2.89
CA LYS A 189 -13.03 -2.36 -2.93
C LYS A 189 -12.15 -2.45 -4.17
N TYR A 190 -12.39 -1.62 -5.18
CA TYR A 190 -11.72 -1.67 -6.48
C TYR A 190 -10.32 -1.02 -6.47
N ASN A 191 -9.60 -1.17 -7.56
CA ASN A 191 -8.26 -0.60 -7.77
C ASN A 191 -7.16 -1.07 -6.80
N HIS A 192 -7.40 -2.17 -6.05
CA HIS A 192 -6.41 -2.76 -5.16
C HIS A 192 -6.62 -4.28 -5.03
N LEU A 193 -5.54 -5.04 -5.02
CA LEU A 193 -5.55 -6.48 -4.84
C LEU A 193 -4.36 -6.91 -3.98
N VAL A 194 -4.63 -7.56 -2.86
CA VAL A 194 -3.59 -8.19 -2.05
C VAL A 194 -3.17 -9.50 -2.71
N PHE A 195 -1.88 -9.64 -2.99
CA PHE A 195 -1.32 -10.87 -3.54
C PHE A 195 -0.84 -11.80 -2.43
N LYS A 196 -1.38 -13.01 -2.37
CA LYS A 196 -0.96 -14.06 -1.43
C LYS A 196 -0.21 -15.15 -2.17
N HIS A 197 1.12 -15.11 -2.03
CA HIS A 197 2.02 -16.10 -2.59
C HIS A 197 1.70 -17.52 -2.08
N ALA A 198 1.91 -18.53 -2.94
CA ALA A 198 1.80 -19.93 -2.57
C ALA A 198 2.85 -20.31 -1.50
N ASP A 199 4.04 -19.74 -1.61
CA ASP A 199 5.11 -19.89 -0.62
C ASP A 199 4.91 -18.92 0.55
N ILE A 200 4.54 -19.45 1.72
CA ILE A 200 4.31 -18.69 2.94
C ILE A 200 5.57 -17.91 3.43
N ASN A 201 6.76 -18.34 3.04
CA ASN A 201 8.01 -17.67 3.44
C ASN A 201 8.24 -16.36 2.69
N LYS A 202 7.51 -16.11 1.62
CA LYS A 202 7.51 -14.84 0.89
C LYS A 202 6.69 -13.76 1.58
N HIS A 203 5.99 -14.04 2.67
CA HIS A 203 5.20 -13.08 3.42
C HIS A 203 5.87 -12.67 4.72
N THR A 204 5.92 -11.36 5.00
CA THR A 204 6.32 -10.83 6.32
C THR A 204 5.30 -11.24 7.39
N PHE A 205 4.01 -11.16 7.09
CA PHE A 205 2.94 -11.61 7.97
C PHE A 205 2.38 -12.96 7.48
N LYS A 206 2.72 -14.03 8.20
CA LYS A 206 2.25 -15.40 7.92
C LYS A 206 0.80 -15.56 8.38
N SER A 207 -0.15 -15.16 7.55
CA SER A 207 -1.58 -15.35 7.85
C SER A 207 -1.99 -16.82 7.68
N ASN A 208 -2.85 -17.32 8.59
CA ASN A 208 -3.49 -18.61 8.42
C ASN A 208 -4.51 -18.51 7.27
N ILE A 209 -4.28 -19.27 6.19
CA ILE A 209 -5.11 -19.25 4.98
C ILE A 209 -6.53 -19.73 5.27
N ASP A 210 -6.73 -20.75 6.12
CA ASP A 210 -8.07 -21.26 6.46
C ASP A 210 -8.88 -20.21 7.20
N LEU A 211 -8.22 -19.48 8.11
CA LEU A 211 -8.84 -18.36 8.81
C LEU A 211 -9.18 -17.19 7.84
N LEU A 212 -8.34 -16.94 6.85
CA LEU A 212 -8.62 -15.94 5.82
C LEU A 212 -9.84 -16.38 4.98
N LEU A 213 -9.86 -17.62 4.51
CA LEU A 213 -10.98 -18.19 3.74
C LEU A 213 -12.30 -18.13 4.50
N SER A 214 -12.30 -18.43 5.81
CA SER A 214 -13.52 -18.37 6.63
C SER A 214 -14.11 -16.96 6.74
N ARG A 215 -13.29 -15.91 6.57
CA ARG A 215 -13.67 -14.49 6.67
C ARG A 215 -13.93 -13.82 5.33
N CYS A 216 -13.78 -14.56 4.24
CA CYS A 216 -13.92 -14.04 2.88
C CYS A 216 -15.04 -14.75 2.11
N THR A 217 -15.51 -14.10 1.05
CA THR A 217 -16.37 -14.74 0.04
C THR A 217 -15.51 -15.09 -1.15
N GLU A 218 -15.64 -16.31 -1.66
CA GLU A 218 -15.07 -16.67 -2.94
C GLU A 218 -15.82 -15.91 -4.05
N ILE A 219 -15.06 -15.20 -4.88
CA ILE A 219 -15.58 -14.46 -6.04
C ILE A 219 -15.39 -15.32 -7.29
N LYS A 220 -14.23 -15.95 -7.43
CA LYS A 220 -13.93 -16.83 -8.57
C LYS A 220 -12.83 -17.83 -8.21
N SER A 221 -13.02 -19.09 -8.61
CA SER A 221 -12.01 -20.15 -8.54
C SER A 221 -11.43 -20.44 -9.92
N ASN A 222 -10.29 -21.12 -9.97
CA ASN A 222 -9.54 -21.44 -11.19
C ASN A 222 -9.25 -20.19 -12.06
N ILE A 223 -9.02 -19.05 -11.43
CA ILE A 223 -8.72 -17.78 -12.11
C ILE A 223 -7.21 -17.54 -12.15
N LYS A 224 -6.70 -17.00 -13.25
CA LYS A 224 -5.32 -16.49 -13.34
C LYS A 224 -5.24 -15.08 -12.76
N TYR A 225 -4.06 -14.72 -12.28
CA TYR A 225 -3.82 -13.39 -11.71
C TYR A 225 -4.24 -12.25 -12.66
N ASN A 226 -3.82 -12.30 -13.92
CA ASN A 226 -4.14 -11.26 -14.89
C ASN A 226 -5.65 -11.11 -15.13
N ASP A 227 -6.39 -12.22 -15.12
CA ASP A 227 -7.87 -12.19 -15.27
C ASP A 227 -8.56 -11.56 -14.06
N CYS A 228 -7.90 -11.52 -12.89
CA CYS A 228 -8.41 -10.81 -11.73
C CYS A 228 -8.39 -9.30 -11.95
N LEU A 229 -7.43 -8.78 -12.71
CA LEU A 229 -7.24 -7.34 -12.89
C LEU A 229 -8.43 -6.71 -13.64
N ASP A 230 -9.10 -7.44 -14.54
CA ASP A 230 -10.32 -7.00 -15.21
C ASP A 230 -11.49 -6.82 -14.23
N ILE A 231 -11.51 -7.61 -13.14
CA ILE A 231 -12.51 -7.51 -12.09
C ILE A 231 -12.21 -6.35 -11.13
N ILE A 232 -10.92 -6.13 -10.87
CA ILE A 232 -10.43 -5.16 -9.87
C ILE A 232 -10.41 -3.74 -10.42
N ASN A 233 -10.00 -3.54 -11.68
CA ASN A 233 -9.88 -2.22 -12.26
C ASN A 233 -11.26 -1.66 -12.62
N LYS A 234 -11.65 -0.62 -11.91
CA LYS A 234 -12.86 0.16 -12.19
C LYS A 234 -12.47 1.63 -12.26
N SER A 235 -12.97 2.31 -13.27
CA SER A 235 -12.88 3.77 -13.45
C SER A 235 -13.89 4.51 -12.60
#